data_6ad41380ec9934ab3c01325b69e9e9e1
#
_entry.id   6ad41380ec9934ab3c01325b69e9e9e1
#
_cell.length_a   1.000
_cell.length_b   1.000
_cell.length_c   1.000
_cell.angle_alpha   90.00
_cell.angle_beta   90.00
_cell.angle_gamma   90.00
#
_symmetry.space_group_name_H-M   'P 1'
#
loop_
_entity.id
_entity.type
_entity.pdbx_description
1 polymer ?
#
loop_
_entity_poly.entity_id
_entity_poly.type
_entity_poly.pdbx_seq_one_letter_code
_entity_poly.pdbx_strand_id
1 'polypeptide(L)'
;LNPFIGVGFGILIILFGIYSIIQSKKQNSGIISFKEAFKSYFITISLGYFIGSLTTILIFVIIDPEAAKILDEEMLVMTKEMLEGFGMSKEMIAMSLEEASKKSNFSLSSISLQYVMNIAFFSVIGLLVSLIFKKESK
;
A
#
# COMPACT_ATOMS: atom_id res chain seq x y z
N LEU A 1 -8.36 14.18 -5.57
CA LEU A 1 -8.39 12.83 -4.94
C LEU A 1 -8.85 12.93 -3.48
N ASN A 2 -9.83 12.11 -3.12
CA ASN A 2 -10.32 12.09 -1.75
C ASN A 2 -9.43 11.15 -0.91
N PRO A 3 -8.81 11.64 0.20
CA PRO A 3 -7.95 10.81 1.05
C PRO A 3 -8.69 9.62 1.69
N PHE A 4 -10.01 9.72 1.87
CA PHE A 4 -10.83 8.63 2.41
C PHE A 4 -10.87 7.41 1.47
N ILE A 5 -10.69 7.60 0.18
CA ILE A 5 -10.61 6.49 -0.80
C ILE A 5 -9.38 5.64 -0.52
N GLY A 6 -8.23 6.27 -0.27
CA GLY A 6 -6.99 5.56 0.07
C GLY A 6 -7.12 4.75 1.35
N VAL A 7 -7.73 5.33 2.39
CA VAL A 7 -8.01 4.62 3.66
C VAL A 7 -8.94 3.43 3.42
N GLY A 8 -10.00 3.62 2.61
CA GLY A 8 -10.92 2.54 2.25
C GLY A 8 -10.24 1.38 1.55
N PHE A 9 -9.35 1.65 0.59
CA PHE A 9 -8.54 0.64 -0.07
C PHE A 9 -7.61 -0.08 0.89
N GLY A 10 -6.97 0.65 1.81
CA GLY A 10 -6.12 0.06 2.84
C GLY A 10 -6.89 -0.93 3.71
N ILE A 11 -8.09 -0.57 4.14
CA ILE A 11 -8.96 -1.46 4.90
C ILE A 11 -9.34 -2.70 4.09
N LEU A 12 -9.69 -2.55 2.82
CA LEU A 12 -9.99 -3.67 1.93
C LEU A 12 -8.82 -4.65 1.82
N ILE A 13 -7.61 -4.15 1.68
CA ILE A 13 -6.40 -4.96 1.60
C ILE A 13 -6.24 -5.80 2.87
N ILE A 14 -6.40 -5.18 4.04
CA ILE A 14 -6.32 -5.85 5.32
C ILE A 14 -7.41 -6.94 5.44
N LEU A 15 -8.64 -6.64 5.01
CA LEU A 15 -9.73 -7.61 5.01
C LEU A 15 -9.45 -8.82 4.11
N PHE A 16 -8.85 -8.62 2.94
CA PHE A 16 -8.41 -9.73 2.08
C PHE A 16 -7.34 -10.58 2.76
N GLY A 17 -6.39 -9.96 3.46
CA GLY A 17 -5.39 -10.67 4.24
C GLY A 17 -6.02 -11.50 5.36
N ILE A 18 -6.95 -10.92 6.10
CA ILE A 18 -7.71 -11.63 7.15
C ILE A 18 -8.50 -12.80 6.57
N TYR A 19 -9.18 -12.58 5.45
CA TYR A 19 -9.91 -13.62 4.75
C TYR A 19 -9.01 -14.80 4.38
N SER A 20 -7.82 -14.52 3.88
CA SER A 20 -6.81 -15.54 3.57
C SER A 20 -6.45 -16.38 4.81
N ILE A 21 -6.25 -15.73 5.95
CA ILE A 21 -5.98 -16.42 7.23
C ILE A 21 -7.15 -17.32 7.62
N ILE A 22 -8.39 -16.80 7.54
CA ILE A 22 -9.59 -17.54 7.88
C ILE A 22 -9.75 -18.79 7.00
N GLN A 23 -9.51 -18.67 5.69
CA GLN A 23 -9.57 -19.79 4.77
C GLN A 23 -8.50 -20.85 5.08
N SER A 24 -7.28 -20.45 5.33
CA SER A 24 -6.20 -21.37 5.73
C SER A 24 -6.52 -22.09 7.03
N LYS A 25 -7.10 -21.37 7.99
CA LYS A 25 -7.54 -21.92 9.27
C LYS A 25 -8.65 -22.96 9.10
N LYS A 26 -9.62 -22.70 8.24
CA LYS A 26 -10.70 -23.65 7.91
C LYS A 26 -10.17 -24.93 7.28
N GLN A 27 -9.22 -24.80 6.37
CA GLN A 27 -8.58 -25.94 5.70
C GLN A 27 -7.77 -26.81 6.66
N ASN A 28 -7.35 -26.26 7.78
CA ASN A 28 -6.58 -26.96 8.79
C ASN A 28 -7.41 -27.23 10.07
N SER A 29 -8.66 -27.57 9.93
CA SER A 29 -9.55 -27.97 11.03
C SER A 29 -9.67 -26.93 12.16
N GLY A 30 -9.63 -25.65 11.81
CA GLY A 30 -9.75 -24.55 12.76
C GLY A 30 -8.48 -24.20 13.53
N ILE A 31 -7.36 -24.77 13.14
CA ILE A 31 -6.06 -24.54 13.78
C ILE A 31 -5.15 -23.81 12.81
N ILE A 32 -4.45 -22.79 13.28
CA ILE A 32 -3.44 -22.08 12.50
C ILE A 32 -2.37 -21.50 13.46
N SER A 33 -1.09 -21.78 13.18
CA SER A 33 0.00 -21.17 13.92
C SER A 33 0.20 -19.72 13.49
N PHE A 34 0.90 -18.93 14.29
CA PHE A 34 1.29 -17.56 13.93
C PHE A 34 2.04 -17.52 12.60
N LYS A 35 2.99 -18.41 12.42
CA LYS A 35 3.81 -18.49 11.20
C LYS A 35 2.94 -18.78 9.96
N GLU A 36 2.02 -19.73 10.06
CA GLU A 36 1.11 -20.08 8.97
C GLU A 36 0.14 -18.94 8.66
N ALA A 37 -0.40 -18.30 9.68
CA ALA A 37 -1.29 -17.15 9.53
C ALA A 37 -0.58 -15.99 8.82
N PHE A 38 0.60 -15.63 9.29
CA PHE A 38 1.40 -14.57 8.68
C PHE A 38 1.79 -14.92 7.24
N LYS A 39 2.17 -16.15 6.96
CA LYS A 39 2.50 -16.62 5.60
C LYS A 39 1.32 -16.46 4.65
N SER A 40 0.13 -16.90 5.04
CA SER A 40 -1.08 -16.74 4.23
C SER A 40 -1.40 -15.28 3.95
N TYR A 41 -1.34 -14.44 4.97
CA TYR A 41 -1.53 -13.00 4.86
C TYR A 41 -0.49 -12.37 3.93
N PHE A 42 0.78 -12.63 4.17
CA PHE A 42 1.89 -12.04 3.42
C PHE A 42 1.84 -12.41 1.94
N ILE A 43 1.61 -13.67 1.60
CA ILE A 43 1.50 -14.11 0.21
C ILE A 43 0.34 -13.41 -0.49
N THR A 44 -0.82 -13.34 0.14
CA THR A 44 -2.00 -12.67 -0.44
C THR A 44 -1.75 -11.20 -0.71
N ILE A 45 -1.20 -10.47 0.25
CA ILE A 45 -0.90 -9.04 0.13
C ILE A 45 0.19 -8.81 -0.92
N SER A 46 1.26 -9.60 -0.89
CA SER A 46 2.38 -9.47 -1.84
C SER A 46 1.95 -9.71 -3.28
N LEU A 47 1.14 -10.73 -3.52
CA LEU A 47 0.61 -11.01 -4.86
C LEU A 47 -0.33 -9.92 -5.34
N GLY A 48 -1.21 -9.43 -4.46
CA GLY A 48 -2.13 -8.34 -4.78
C GLY A 48 -1.38 -7.07 -5.19
N TYR A 49 -0.40 -6.66 -4.41
CA TYR A 49 0.44 -5.50 -4.73
C TYR A 49 1.30 -5.72 -5.97
N PHE A 50 1.79 -6.92 -6.19
CA PHE A 50 2.56 -7.25 -7.38
C PHE A 50 1.71 -7.06 -8.65
N ILE A 51 0.51 -7.63 -8.67
CA ILE A 51 -0.43 -7.48 -9.78
C ILE A 51 -0.82 -6.00 -9.97
N GLY A 52 -1.10 -5.31 -8.88
CA GLY A 52 -1.41 -3.87 -8.90
C GLY A 52 -0.26 -3.05 -9.47
N SER A 53 0.97 -3.35 -9.08
CA SER A 53 2.18 -2.67 -9.60
C SER A 53 2.37 -2.91 -11.10
N LEU A 54 2.17 -4.15 -11.55
CA LEU A 54 2.23 -4.48 -12.98
C LEU A 54 1.16 -3.72 -13.77
N THR A 55 -0.06 -3.64 -13.22
CA THR A 55 -1.16 -2.88 -13.82
C THR A 55 -0.82 -1.39 -13.92
N THR A 56 -0.26 -0.82 -12.86
CA THR A 56 0.19 0.58 -12.83
C THR A 56 1.25 0.84 -13.89
N ILE A 57 2.24 -0.04 -14.00
CA ILE A 57 3.28 0.05 -15.04
C ILE A 57 2.64 0.01 -16.43
N LEU A 58 1.76 -0.95 -16.66
CA LEU A 58 1.11 -1.10 -17.95
C LEU A 58 0.33 0.16 -18.35
N ILE A 59 -0.45 0.70 -17.44
CA ILE A 59 -1.30 1.88 -17.72
C ILE A 59 -0.46 3.16 -17.83
N PHE A 60 0.33 3.47 -16.82
CA PHE A 60 0.95 4.78 -16.67
C PHE A 60 2.34 4.92 -17.26
N VAL A 61 3.02 3.82 -17.55
CA VAL A 61 4.35 3.87 -18.19
C VAL A 61 4.24 3.55 -19.68
N ILE A 62 3.36 2.62 -20.06
CA ILE A 62 3.28 2.10 -21.43
C ILE A 62 2.11 2.70 -22.20
N ILE A 63 0.87 2.62 -21.68
CA ILE A 63 -0.34 3.00 -22.42
C ILE A 63 -0.56 4.52 -22.40
N ASP A 64 -0.55 5.14 -21.22
CA ASP A 64 -0.91 6.55 -21.07
C ASP A 64 0.02 7.28 -20.10
N PRO A 65 1.25 7.63 -20.54
CA PRO A 65 2.17 8.40 -19.70
C PRO A 65 1.69 9.81 -19.36
N GLU A 66 0.77 10.38 -20.16
CA GLU A 66 0.22 11.71 -19.90
C GLU A 66 -0.69 11.71 -18.67
N ALA A 67 -1.49 10.65 -18.51
CA ALA A 67 -2.30 10.46 -17.32
C ALA A 67 -1.43 10.40 -16.05
N ALA A 68 -0.24 9.80 -16.13
CA ALA A 68 0.72 9.78 -15.04
C ALA A 68 1.17 11.19 -14.64
N LYS A 69 1.45 12.05 -15.60
CA LYS A 69 1.84 13.45 -15.32
C LYS A 69 0.72 14.22 -14.62
N ILE A 70 -0.52 14.07 -15.10
CA ILE A 70 -1.69 14.72 -14.49
C ILE A 70 -1.85 14.27 -13.04
N LEU A 71 -1.71 12.97 -12.77
CA LEU A 71 -1.80 12.44 -11.41
C LEU A 71 -0.63 12.90 -10.53
N ASP A 72 0.57 13.00 -11.06
CA ASP A 72 1.71 13.55 -10.32
C ASP A 72 1.46 15.01 -9.91
N GLU A 73 0.90 15.83 -10.81
CA GLU A 73 0.53 17.21 -10.51
C GLU A 73 -0.55 17.28 -9.42
N GLU A 74 -1.58 16.44 -9.50
CA GLU A 74 -2.62 16.37 -8.47
C GLU A 74 -2.05 15.94 -7.12
N MET A 75 -1.11 15.00 -7.10
CA MET A 75 -0.43 14.58 -5.87
C MET A 75 0.39 15.70 -5.25
N LEU A 76 1.03 16.55 -6.05
CA LEU A 76 1.74 17.73 -5.57
C LEU A 76 0.79 18.72 -4.90
N VAL A 77 -0.39 18.96 -5.51
CA VAL A 77 -1.42 19.83 -4.92
C VAL A 77 -1.90 19.26 -3.58
N MET A 78 -2.18 17.97 -3.52
CA MET A 78 -2.60 17.31 -2.27
C MET A 78 -1.52 17.41 -1.19
N THR A 79 -0.27 17.20 -1.55
CA THR A 79 0.88 17.32 -0.65
C THR A 79 0.99 18.74 -0.09
N LYS A 80 0.85 19.74 -0.95
CA LYS A 80 0.85 21.15 -0.56
C LYS A 80 -0.25 21.43 0.47
N GLU A 81 -1.48 21.03 0.16
CA GLU A 81 -2.63 21.24 1.07
C GLU A 81 -2.42 20.55 2.43
N MET A 82 -1.87 19.34 2.40
CA MET A 82 -1.57 18.61 3.63
C MET A 82 -0.51 19.33 4.47
N LEU A 83 0.57 19.80 3.86
CA LEU A 83 1.65 20.53 4.55
C LEU A 83 1.18 21.86 5.09
N GLU A 84 0.33 22.58 4.36
CA GLU A 84 -0.33 23.80 4.83
C GLU A 84 -1.22 23.52 6.05
N GLY A 85 -1.95 22.40 6.03
CA GLY A 85 -2.78 21.93 7.14
C GLY A 85 -1.98 21.62 8.40
N PHE A 86 -0.74 21.19 8.27
CA PHE A 86 0.17 20.97 9.40
C PHE A 86 0.84 22.24 9.91
N GLY A 87 0.59 23.38 9.29
CA GLY A 87 1.15 24.67 9.73
C GLY A 87 2.62 24.85 9.36
N MET A 88 3.12 24.16 8.37
CA MET A 88 4.50 24.32 7.90
C MET A 88 4.70 25.67 7.22
N SER A 89 5.92 26.23 7.33
CA SER A 89 6.25 27.49 6.68
C SER A 89 6.21 27.39 5.16
N LYS A 90 5.94 28.51 4.49
CA LYS A 90 5.92 28.55 3.02
C LYS A 90 7.23 28.11 2.39
N GLU A 91 8.35 28.43 3.02
CA GLU A 91 9.69 28.03 2.55
C GLU A 91 9.89 26.51 2.61
N MET A 92 9.49 25.90 3.73
CA MET A 92 9.58 24.45 3.89
C MET A 92 8.66 23.71 2.91
N ILE A 93 7.44 24.23 2.69
CA ILE A 93 6.50 23.68 1.71
C ILE A 93 7.10 23.76 0.32
N ALA A 94 7.65 24.90 -0.09
CA ALA A 94 8.27 25.08 -1.39
C ALA A 94 9.44 24.11 -1.61
N MET A 95 10.29 23.92 -0.61
CA MET A 95 11.41 22.96 -0.68
C MET A 95 10.89 21.51 -0.82
N SER A 96 9.88 21.14 -0.04
CA SER A 96 9.29 19.80 -0.10
C SER A 96 8.65 19.51 -1.44
N LEU A 97 7.93 20.48 -2.02
CA LEU A 97 7.31 20.34 -3.34
C LEU A 97 8.36 20.27 -4.46
N GLU A 98 9.42 21.06 -4.36
CA GLU A 98 10.52 20.99 -5.31
C GLU A 98 11.17 19.61 -5.32
N GLU A 99 11.48 19.05 -4.16
CA GLU A 99 12.01 17.69 -4.04
C GLU A 99 11.05 16.65 -4.61
N ALA A 100 9.77 16.74 -4.28
CA ALA A 100 8.74 15.82 -4.76
C ALA A 100 8.54 15.90 -6.27
N SER A 101 8.73 17.07 -6.89
CA SER A 101 8.54 17.27 -8.34
C SER A 101 9.68 16.72 -9.19
N LYS A 102 10.84 16.45 -8.60
CA LYS A 102 12.02 15.97 -9.34
C LYS A 102 11.85 14.56 -9.87
N LYS A 103 10.95 13.77 -9.31
CA LYS A 103 10.77 12.37 -9.66
C LYS A 103 9.30 12.02 -9.75
N SER A 104 8.90 11.39 -10.87
CA SER A 104 7.54 10.90 -11.04
C SER A 104 7.25 9.74 -10.09
N ASN A 105 6.04 9.72 -9.50
CA ASN A 105 5.53 8.60 -8.72
C ASN A 105 5.26 7.35 -9.58
N PHE A 106 5.20 7.51 -10.89
CA PHE A 106 4.91 6.45 -11.85
C PHE A 106 6.14 5.99 -12.65
N SER A 107 7.36 6.35 -12.24
CA SER A 107 8.57 5.76 -12.80
C SER A 107 8.75 4.33 -12.29
N LEU A 108 9.45 3.49 -13.05
CA LEU A 108 9.72 2.10 -12.64
C LEU A 108 10.38 2.02 -11.26
N SER A 109 11.35 2.90 -10.99
CA SER A 109 12.03 2.93 -9.68
C SER A 109 11.09 3.37 -8.56
N SER A 110 10.20 4.34 -8.81
CA SER A 110 9.22 4.80 -7.82
C SER A 110 8.16 3.74 -7.53
N ILE A 111 7.64 3.07 -8.55
CA ILE A 111 6.67 1.98 -8.39
C ILE A 111 7.28 0.81 -7.62
N SER A 112 8.54 0.45 -7.93
CA SER A 112 9.26 -0.61 -7.20
C SER A 112 9.46 -0.25 -5.73
N LEU A 113 9.85 0.99 -5.44
CA LEU A 113 10.03 1.46 -4.07
C LEU A 113 8.70 1.46 -3.31
N GLN A 114 7.63 1.95 -3.94
CA GLN A 114 6.28 1.93 -3.36
C GLN A 114 5.81 0.52 -3.04
N TYR A 115 6.09 -0.44 -3.93
CA TYR A 115 5.80 -1.85 -3.69
C TYR A 115 6.46 -2.35 -2.40
N VAL A 116 7.77 -2.15 -2.28
CA VAL A 116 8.53 -2.58 -1.10
C VAL A 116 8.02 -1.91 0.17
N MET A 117 7.78 -0.61 0.14
CA MET A 117 7.30 0.14 1.30
C MET A 117 5.88 -0.28 1.72
N ASN A 118 5.00 -0.51 0.76
CA ASN A 118 3.65 -0.98 1.05
C ASN A 118 3.66 -2.39 1.65
N ILE A 119 4.47 -3.30 1.11
CA ILE A 119 4.64 -4.64 1.66
C ILE A 119 5.16 -4.56 3.10
N ALA A 120 6.17 -3.72 3.37
CA ALA A 120 6.70 -3.53 4.71
C ALA A 120 5.63 -3.01 5.69
N PHE A 121 4.88 -2.00 5.29
CA PHE A 121 3.83 -1.40 6.11
C PHE A 121 2.72 -2.41 6.42
N PHE A 122 2.18 -3.08 5.41
CA PHE A 122 1.12 -4.06 5.61
C PHE A 122 1.61 -5.34 6.29
N SER A 123 2.90 -5.66 6.20
CA SER A 123 3.49 -6.79 6.95
C SER A 123 3.50 -6.53 8.45
N VAL A 124 3.76 -5.30 8.89
CA VAL A 124 3.66 -4.93 10.31
C VAL A 124 2.23 -5.15 10.80
N ILE A 125 1.24 -4.71 10.04
CA ILE A 125 -0.17 -4.96 10.34
C ILE A 125 -0.46 -6.47 10.36
N GLY A 126 0.11 -7.21 9.39
CA GLY A 126 -0.03 -8.66 9.29
C GLY A 126 0.50 -9.42 10.50
N LEU A 127 1.59 -8.95 11.12
CA LEU A 127 2.08 -9.52 12.36
C LEU A 127 1.05 -9.42 13.49
N LEU A 128 0.44 -8.24 13.64
CA LEU A 128 -0.61 -8.01 14.64
C LEU A 128 -1.85 -8.86 14.37
N VAL A 129 -2.32 -8.89 13.12
CA VAL A 129 -3.47 -9.68 12.68
C VAL A 129 -3.22 -11.17 12.93
N SER A 130 -2.03 -11.65 12.60
CA SER A 130 -1.65 -13.06 12.80
C SER A 130 -1.64 -13.48 14.26
N LEU A 131 -1.24 -12.57 15.16
CA LEU A 131 -1.31 -12.81 16.61
C LEU A 131 -2.75 -12.92 17.09
N ILE A 132 -3.66 -12.13 16.51
CA ILE A 132 -5.08 -12.14 16.89
C ILE A 132 -5.78 -13.43 16.44
N PHE A 133 -5.50 -13.87 15.20
CA PHE A 133 -6.21 -14.99 14.57
C PHE A 133 -5.57 -16.36 14.79
N LYS A 134 -4.35 -16.41 15.29
CA LYS A 134 -3.70 -17.70 15.55
C LYS A 134 -4.51 -18.55 16.54
N LYS A 135 -4.57 -19.84 16.26
CA LYS A 135 -5.15 -20.84 17.17
C LYS A 135 -4.28 -22.08 17.09
N GLU A 136 -3.47 -22.28 18.12
CA GLU A 136 -2.57 -23.40 18.20
C GLU A 136 -3.26 -24.61 18.86
N SER A 137 -2.85 -25.80 18.43
CA SER A 137 -3.22 -27.05 19.07
C SER A 137 -2.60 -27.09 20.49
N LYS A 138 -3.41 -27.43 21.46
CA LYS A 138 -2.93 -27.71 22.82
C LYS A 138 -2.35 -29.11 22.91
#